data_e27a0c4755afa0a2b50d7faeb104d425
#
_entry.id   e27a0c4755afa0a2b50d7faeb104d425
#
_cell.length_a   1.000
_cell.length_b   1.000
_cell.length_c   1.000
_cell.angle_alpha   90.00
_cell.angle_beta   90.00
_cell.angle_gamma   90.00
#
_symmetry.space_group_name_H-M   'P 1'
#
loop_
_entity.id
_entity.type
_entity.pdbx_description
1 polymer ?
#
loop_
_entity_poly.entity_id
_entity_poly.type
_entity_poly.pdbx_seq_one_letter_code
_entity_poly.pdbx_strand_id
1 'polypeptide(L)'
;MHVALTPDQEALRRELRGYFGELVTPERRAALSAASGEFGDAGVYKEVIRQLGTDGWLGIGWPEEYGGQARSMVEQLIFTDEAAIAGVPIPYLTLNTVGPTIMQFGTDEQKEKFLPAILRGEMHFSIGYSEPGSGTDLASLQTRARLEGDEWVINGQKMWTSLIQYADYIWLACRTDPDLPRHKGLSMILVPADAEGFSYTPVHTVAGVGTSATYYEDVRVPKGNLVGELNGGWPLMTNQLNHERVALTSAAPLLYSLRLVREWAQQTKTADGSRVIDAEWVQIALGRAHARADMLSLLNWKLASDTTHLSPAEASATKVYGSELATEVYRSLMEIVGPHAVLRGDSPGTVLHGRLERFYRSSLVMTFGGGTNEIQRDIIGMVGLGLPAAPRR
;
A
#
# COMPACT_ATOMS: atom_id res chain seq x y z
N MET A 1 28.60 7.25 -12.80
CA MET A 1 27.37 6.43 -12.97
C MET A 1 26.29 7.37 -13.45
N HIS A 2 25.59 7.05 -14.53
CA HIS A 2 24.44 7.82 -15.04
C HIS A 2 23.19 6.97 -14.77
N VAL A 3 22.26 7.52 -14.01
CA VAL A 3 20.96 6.85 -13.70
C VAL A 3 19.88 7.74 -14.32
N ALA A 4 19.23 7.23 -15.35
CA ALA A 4 18.15 7.93 -16.04
C ALA A 4 17.18 6.90 -16.64
N LEU A 5 15.94 7.33 -16.88
CA LEU A 5 14.99 6.53 -17.65
C LEU A 5 15.48 6.42 -19.11
N THR A 6 15.22 5.27 -19.72
CA THR A 6 15.40 5.11 -21.17
C THR A 6 14.40 5.98 -21.94
N PRO A 7 14.63 6.25 -23.24
CA PRO A 7 13.66 6.98 -24.05
C PRO A 7 12.24 6.38 -24.02
N ASP A 8 12.13 5.05 -24.00
CA ASP A 8 10.84 4.34 -23.96
C ASP A 8 10.15 4.49 -22.58
N GLN A 9 10.92 4.44 -21.49
CA GLN A 9 10.41 4.69 -20.15
C GLN A 9 9.96 6.15 -19.97
N GLU A 10 10.66 7.11 -20.56
CA GLU A 10 10.24 8.51 -20.60
C GLU A 10 8.97 8.70 -21.46
N ALA A 11 8.82 7.94 -22.54
CA ALA A 11 7.60 7.94 -23.35
C ALA A 11 6.42 7.38 -22.54
N LEU A 12 6.59 6.25 -21.90
CA LEU A 12 5.59 5.65 -20.99
C LEU A 12 5.19 6.64 -19.88
N ARG A 13 6.16 7.31 -19.25
CA ARG A 13 5.88 8.29 -18.21
C ARG A 13 5.02 9.45 -18.72
N ARG A 14 5.28 9.94 -19.93
CA ARG A 14 4.46 11.01 -20.56
C ARG A 14 3.06 10.51 -20.91
N GLU A 15 2.96 9.32 -21.45
CA GLU A 15 1.68 8.64 -21.75
C GLU A 15 0.81 8.53 -20.51
N LEU A 16 1.35 7.94 -19.43
CA LEU A 16 0.65 7.78 -18.15
C LEU A 16 0.23 9.11 -17.54
N ARG A 17 1.08 10.13 -17.62
CA ARG A 17 0.74 11.47 -17.14
C ARG A 17 -0.42 12.09 -17.90
N GLY A 18 -0.45 11.93 -19.21
CA GLY A 18 -1.58 12.36 -20.07
C GLY A 18 -2.84 11.58 -19.70
N TYR A 19 -2.75 10.26 -19.68
CA TYR A 19 -3.86 9.38 -19.34
C TYR A 19 -4.47 9.69 -17.97
N PHE A 20 -3.66 9.78 -16.92
CA PHE A 20 -4.16 10.13 -15.58
C PHE A 20 -4.71 11.56 -15.50
N GLY A 21 -4.18 12.48 -16.29
CA GLY A 21 -4.71 13.85 -16.39
C GLY A 21 -6.12 13.87 -16.95
N GLU A 22 -6.44 13.00 -17.90
CA GLU A 22 -7.78 12.84 -18.48
C GLU A 22 -8.71 12.01 -17.57
N LEU A 23 -8.19 10.94 -16.97
CA LEU A 23 -8.95 10.07 -16.08
C LEU A 23 -9.45 10.82 -14.83
N VAL A 24 -8.60 11.67 -14.24
CA VAL A 24 -8.89 12.36 -12.97
C VAL A 24 -9.31 13.80 -13.21
N THR A 25 -10.54 13.99 -13.70
CA THR A 25 -11.15 15.32 -13.80
C THR A 25 -11.23 16.01 -12.43
N PRO A 26 -11.41 17.34 -12.37
CA PRO A 26 -11.63 18.04 -11.10
C PRO A 26 -12.75 17.44 -10.25
N GLU A 27 -13.86 17.04 -10.87
CA GLU A 27 -15.02 16.42 -10.22
C GLU A 27 -14.66 15.04 -9.66
N ARG A 28 -13.99 14.17 -10.45
CA ARG A 28 -13.52 12.87 -9.98
C ARG A 28 -12.49 13.01 -8.86
N ARG A 29 -11.60 14.01 -8.95
CA ARG A 29 -10.62 14.30 -7.89
C ARG A 29 -11.30 14.68 -6.58
N ALA A 30 -12.31 15.53 -6.64
CA ALA A 30 -13.09 15.92 -5.47
C ALA A 30 -13.83 14.70 -4.86
N ALA A 31 -14.46 13.88 -5.71
CA ALA A 31 -15.15 12.66 -5.28
C ALA A 31 -14.19 11.62 -4.68
N LEU A 32 -13.04 11.37 -5.30
CA LEU A 32 -11.99 10.48 -4.76
C LEU A 32 -11.42 11.00 -3.43
N SER A 33 -11.26 12.32 -3.30
CA SER A 33 -10.81 12.94 -2.05
C SER A 33 -11.85 12.80 -0.93
N ALA A 34 -13.12 12.93 -1.24
CA ALA A 34 -14.22 12.68 -0.31
C ALA A 34 -14.35 11.19 0.03
N ALA A 35 -14.19 10.31 -0.96
CA ALA A 35 -14.23 8.86 -0.80
C ALA A 35 -12.99 8.30 -0.07
N SER A 36 -11.86 8.99 -0.09
CA SER A 36 -10.64 8.60 0.65
C SER A 36 -10.75 8.84 2.15
N GLY A 37 -11.86 9.43 2.65
CA GLY A 37 -12.25 9.39 4.05
C GLY A 37 -12.51 7.96 4.50
N GLU A 38 -12.58 7.76 5.83
CA GLU A 38 -12.62 6.43 6.47
C GLU A 38 -13.75 5.52 5.95
N PHE A 39 -14.83 6.10 5.37
CA PHE A 39 -16.02 5.36 4.92
C PHE A 39 -16.68 6.04 3.70
N GLY A 40 -15.87 6.57 2.78
CA GLY A 40 -16.38 7.19 1.57
C GLY A 40 -17.09 6.22 0.62
N ASP A 41 -17.85 6.75 -0.32
CA ASP A 41 -18.56 5.98 -1.34
C ASP A 41 -17.60 5.14 -2.19
N ALA A 42 -17.81 3.83 -2.20
CA ALA A 42 -17.04 2.88 -3.00
C ALA A 42 -17.21 3.10 -4.52
N GLY A 43 -18.28 3.78 -4.96
CA GLY A 43 -18.67 3.90 -6.36
C GLY A 43 -17.56 4.48 -7.22
N VAL A 44 -17.11 5.68 -6.90
CA VAL A 44 -16.07 6.37 -7.69
C VAL A 44 -14.73 5.61 -7.67
N TYR A 45 -14.37 5.01 -6.53
CA TYR A 45 -13.19 4.17 -6.43
C TYR A 45 -13.27 2.98 -7.40
N LYS A 46 -14.35 2.19 -7.30
CA LYS A 46 -14.55 1.01 -8.15
C LYS A 46 -14.66 1.37 -9.63
N GLU A 47 -15.29 2.50 -9.97
CA GLU A 47 -15.34 3.01 -11.35
C GLU A 47 -13.97 3.32 -11.93
N VAL A 48 -13.13 4.04 -11.19
CA VAL A 48 -11.77 4.38 -11.62
C VAL A 48 -10.92 3.13 -11.79
N ILE A 49 -10.99 2.18 -10.84
CA ILE A 49 -10.23 0.93 -10.95
C ILE A 49 -10.71 0.08 -12.13
N ARG A 50 -12.02 0.00 -12.37
CA ARG A 50 -12.58 -0.72 -13.53
C ARG A 50 -12.16 -0.07 -14.85
N GLN A 51 -12.09 1.27 -14.91
CA GLN A 51 -11.58 1.96 -16.09
C GLN A 51 -10.11 1.60 -16.35
N LEU A 52 -9.26 1.63 -15.31
CA LEU A 52 -7.87 1.19 -15.41
C LEU A 52 -7.74 -0.26 -15.90
N GLY A 53 -8.63 -1.14 -15.43
CA GLY A 53 -8.68 -2.53 -15.90
C GLY A 53 -9.08 -2.65 -17.36
N THR A 54 -10.11 -1.92 -17.78
CA THR A 54 -10.59 -1.90 -19.18
C THR A 54 -9.51 -1.39 -20.12
N ASP A 55 -8.74 -0.39 -19.69
CA ASP A 55 -7.65 0.22 -20.48
C ASP A 55 -6.32 -0.58 -20.38
N GLY A 56 -6.33 -1.71 -19.64
CA GLY A 56 -5.21 -2.64 -19.53
C GLY A 56 -4.09 -2.22 -18.56
N TRP A 57 -4.23 -1.11 -17.86
CA TRP A 57 -3.18 -0.59 -16.98
C TRP A 57 -2.96 -1.38 -15.70
N LEU A 58 -3.98 -2.09 -15.20
CA LEU A 58 -3.84 -2.90 -13.99
C LEU A 58 -2.88 -4.08 -14.19
N GLY A 59 -2.74 -4.56 -15.43
CA GLY A 59 -1.88 -5.68 -15.79
C GLY A 59 -0.46 -5.29 -16.21
N ILE A 60 -0.01 -4.05 -16.00
CA ILE A 60 1.25 -3.56 -16.56
C ILE A 60 2.46 -4.46 -16.28
N GLY A 61 2.57 -5.03 -15.09
CA GLY A 61 3.67 -5.89 -14.69
C GLY A 61 3.33 -7.38 -14.62
N TRP A 62 2.08 -7.77 -14.91
CA TRP A 62 1.68 -9.17 -14.85
C TRP A 62 2.11 -9.92 -16.10
N PRO A 63 2.37 -11.25 -16.00
CA PRO A 63 2.68 -12.09 -17.16
C PRO A 63 1.58 -12.06 -18.21
N GLU A 64 1.98 -12.16 -19.48
CA GLU A 64 1.03 -12.20 -20.62
C GLU A 64 0.06 -13.37 -20.55
N GLU A 65 0.49 -14.52 -20.01
CA GLU A 65 -0.35 -15.71 -19.82
C GLU A 65 -1.58 -15.47 -18.94
N TYR A 66 -1.50 -14.45 -18.05
CA TYR A 66 -2.62 -14.01 -17.20
C TYR A 66 -3.29 -12.73 -17.71
N GLY A 67 -2.96 -12.28 -18.93
CA GLY A 67 -3.54 -11.08 -19.54
C GLY A 67 -2.82 -9.79 -19.19
N GLY A 68 -1.61 -9.87 -18.63
CA GLY A 68 -0.75 -8.73 -18.32
C GLY A 68 0.08 -8.26 -19.52
N GLN A 69 0.89 -7.22 -19.30
CA GLN A 69 1.78 -6.63 -20.33
C GLN A 69 3.24 -7.06 -20.16
N ALA A 70 3.58 -7.85 -19.15
CA ALA A 70 4.94 -8.32 -18.82
C ALA A 70 6.01 -7.20 -18.77
N ARG A 71 5.61 -5.95 -18.46
CA ARG A 71 6.55 -4.83 -18.37
C ARG A 71 7.43 -4.96 -17.12
N SER A 72 8.62 -4.38 -17.21
CA SER A 72 9.61 -4.41 -16.15
C SER A 72 9.14 -3.77 -14.84
N MET A 73 9.78 -4.11 -13.72
CA MET A 73 9.52 -3.47 -12.42
C MET A 73 9.78 -1.97 -12.43
N VAL A 74 10.71 -1.48 -13.26
CA VAL A 74 10.92 -0.03 -13.43
C VAL A 74 9.70 0.63 -14.08
N GLU A 75 9.11 -0.01 -15.09
CA GLU A 75 7.89 0.50 -15.74
C GLU A 75 6.67 0.45 -14.80
N GLN A 76 6.58 -0.61 -13.96
CA GLN A 76 5.57 -0.67 -12.88
C GLN A 76 5.76 0.46 -11.86
N LEU A 77 7.01 0.76 -11.49
CA LEU A 77 7.31 1.89 -10.59
C LEU A 77 6.88 3.22 -11.24
N ILE A 78 7.16 3.44 -12.53
CA ILE A 78 6.71 4.64 -13.26
C ILE A 78 5.18 4.76 -13.22
N PHE A 79 4.46 3.67 -13.47
CA PHE A 79 2.99 3.64 -13.38
C PHE A 79 2.50 4.02 -11.98
N THR A 80 3.05 3.40 -10.94
CA THR A 80 2.68 3.68 -9.55
C THR A 80 2.97 5.12 -9.16
N ASP A 81 4.11 5.65 -9.58
CA ASP A 81 4.53 7.02 -9.29
C ASP A 81 3.60 8.05 -9.95
N GLU A 82 3.30 7.90 -11.24
CA GLU A 82 2.42 8.84 -11.94
C GLU A 82 0.97 8.74 -11.44
N ALA A 83 0.49 7.53 -11.07
CA ALA A 83 -0.80 7.35 -10.42
C ALA A 83 -0.87 8.07 -9.06
N ALA A 84 0.16 7.92 -8.23
CA ALA A 84 0.24 8.57 -6.92
C ALA A 84 0.30 10.11 -7.03
N ILE A 85 1.02 10.65 -8.03
CA ILE A 85 1.06 12.08 -8.35
C ILE A 85 -0.34 12.57 -8.76
N ALA A 86 -1.03 11.83 -9.60
CA ALA A 86 -2.37 12.17 -10.07
C ALA A 86 -3.45 12.02 -8.97
N GLY A 87 -3.16 11.29 -7.90
CA GLY A 87 -4.10 10.97 -6.83
C GLY A 87 -5.05 9.83 -7.19
N VAL A 88 -4.62 8.92 -8.06
CA VAL A 88 -5.35 7.72 -8.45
C VAL A 88 -5.13 6.64 -7.41
N PRO A 89 -6.18 6.08 -6.81
CA PRO A 89 -6.06 4.97 -5.87
C PRO A 89 -5.82 3.67 -6.65
N ILE A 90 -4.61 3.12 -6.59
CA ILE A 90 -4.32 1.80 -7.14
C ILE A 90 -4.70 0.73 -6.11
N PRO A 91 -5.36 -0.39 -6.49
CA PRO A 91 -5.68 -1.49 -5.59
C PRO A 91 -4.44 -2.35 -5.32
N TYR A 92 -3.48 -1.71 -4.66
CA TYR A 92 -2.11 -2.16 -4.49
C TYR A 92 -2.01 -3.57 -3.91
N LEU A 93 -2.79 -3.80 -2.85
CA LEU A 93 -2.88 -5.08 -2.17
C LEU A 93 -3.32 -6.20 -3.13
N THR A 94 -4.36 -5.95 -3.89
CA THR A 94 -4.92 -6.93 -4.84
C THR A 94 -3.93 -7.24 -5.97
N LEU A 95 -3.31 -6.18 -6.56
CA LEU A 95 -2.44 -6.31 -7.73
C LEU A 95 -1.05 -6.84 -7.42
N ASN A 96 -0.45 -6.36 -6.33
CA ASN A 96 0.98 -6.63 -6.06
C ASN A 96 1.18 -7.67 -4.96
N THR A 97 0.10 -8.14 -4.34
CA THR A 97 0.15 -9.05 -3.20
C THR A 97 -0.68 -10.30 -3.45
N VAL A 98 -2.01 -10.17 -3.51
CA VAL A 98 -2.92 -11.31 -3.64
C VAL A 98 -2.80 -11.97 -5.01
N GLY A 99 -2.87 -11.20 -6.10
CA GLY A 99 -2.77 -11.71 -7.45
C GLY A 99 -1.49 -12.53 -7.70
N PRO A 100 -0.29 -11.98 -7.46
CA PRO A 100 0.96 -12.73 -7.60
C PRO A 100 1.04 -13.98 -6.72
N THR A 101 0.46 -13.95 -5.53
CA THR A 101 0.43 -15.14 -4.66
C THR A 101 -0.52 -16.20 -5.20
N ILE A 102 -1.68 -15.84 -5.76
CA ILE A 102 -2.57 -16.78 -6.44
C ILE A 102 -1.91 -17.34 -7.71
N MET A 103 -1.18 -16.54 -8.49
CA MET A 103 -0.42 -17.02 -9.65
C MET A 103 0.56 -18.14 -9.26
N GLN A 104 1.24 -17.96 -8.15
CA GLN A 104 2.31 -18.88 -7.72
C GLN A 104 1.78 -20.10 -6.97
N PHE A 105 0.76 -19.95 -6.14
CA PHE A 105 0.32 -20.98 -5.18
C PHE A 105 -1.14 -21.39 -5.30
N GLY A 106 -1.95 -20.67 -6.08
CA GLY A 106 -3.35 -20.98 -6.30
C GLY A 106 -3.57 -22.20 -7.18
N THR A 107 -4.71 -22.86 -7.02
CA THR A 107 -5.17 -23.91 -7.95
C THR A 107 -5.55 -23.30 -9.31
N ASP A 108 -5.68 -24.13 -10.33
CA ASP A 108 -6.08 -23.64 -11.67
C ASP A 108 -7.47 -22.99 -11.62
N GLU A 109 -8.41 -23.54 -10.86
CA GLU A 109 -9.74 -22.95 -10.65
C GLU A 109 -9.66 -21.59 -9.96
N GLN A 110 -8.75 -21.43 -8.98
CA GLN A 110 -8.54 -20.15 -8.33
C GLN A 110 -7.93 -19.12 -9.29
N LYS A 111 -6.96 -19.52 -10.11
CA LYS A 111 -6.34 -18.66 -11.13
C LYS A 111 -7.36 -18.21 -12.16
N GLU A 112 -8.15 -19.14 -12.70
CA GLU A 112 -9.20 -18.85 -13.69
C GLU A 112 -10.28 -17.92 -13.13
N LYS A 113 -10.66 -18.11 -11.88
CA LYS A 113 -11.69 -17.28 -11.21
C LYS A 113 -11.22 -15.88 -10.90
N PHE A 114 -10.05 -15.75 -10.27
CA PHE A 114 -9.64 -14.50 -9.64
C PHE A 114 -8.77 -13.61 -10.52
N LEU A 115 -7.80 -14.16 -11.25
CA LEU A 115 -6.81 -13.34 -11.96
C LEU A 115 -7.43 -12.47 -13.06
N PRO A 116 -8.31 -12.96 -13.93
CA PRO A 116 -8.95 -12.10 -14.93
C PRO A 116 -9.85 -11.03 -14.30
N ALA A 117 -10.56 -11.36 -13.23
CA ALA A 117 -11.44 -10.41 -12.55
C ALA A 117 -10.65 -9.29 -11.84
N ILE A 118 -9.48 -9.61 -11.27
CA ILE A 118 -8.55 -8.62 -10.73
C ILE A 118 -8.07 -7.67 -11.83
N LEU A 119 -7.63 -8.19 -12.97
CA LEU A 119 -7.15 -7.35 -14.08
C LEU A 119 -8.21 -6.45 -14.68
N ARG A 120 -9.48 -6.88 -14.68
CA ARG A 120 -10.61 -6.03 -15.10
C ARG A 120 -11.04 -5.02 -14.03
N GLY A 121 -10.41 -5.02 -12.84
CA GLY A 121 -10.79 -4.14 -11.74
C GLY A 121 -12.16 -4.46 -11.12
N GLU A 122 -12.62 -5.70 -11.25
CA GLU A 122 -13.91 -6.19 -10.78
C GLU A 122 -13.81 -6.94 -9.44
N MET A 123 -12.60 -7.35 -9.05
CA MET A 123 -12.33 -8.12 -7.84
C MET A 123 -11.39 -7.37 -6.92
N HIS A 124 -11.82 -7.17 -5.68
CA HIS A 124 -11.07 -6.45 -4.66
C HIS A 124 -10.86 -7.32 -3.43
N PHE A 125 -9.67 -7.24 -2.85
CA PHE A 125 -9.31 -8.00 -1.66
C PHE A 125 -8.96 -7.08 -0.49
N SER A 126 -9.32 -7.53 0.71
CA SER A 126 -8.76 -7.03 1.98
C SER A 126 -7.92 -8.10 2.64
N ILE A 127 -6.95 -7.69 3.47
CA ILE A 127 -6.11 -8.63 4.23
C ILE A 127 -6.60 -8.73 5.66
N GLY A 128 -6.85 -9.97 6.12
CA GLY A 128 -7.14 -10.32 7.50
C GLY A 128 -5.94 -11.02 8.14
N TYR A 129 -4.95 -10.25 8.64
CA TYR A 129 -3.75 -10.78 9.30
C TYR A 129 -3.75 -10.50 10.78
N SER A 130 -3.58 -9.24 11.17
CA SER A 130 -3.43 -8.81 12.55
C SER A 130 -4.68 -9.09 13.39
N GLU A 131 -4.47 -9.37 14.66
CA GLU A 131 -5.53 -9.54 15.67
C GLU A 131 -5.29 -8.57 16.82
N PRO A 132 -6.25 -8.35 17.73
CA PRO A 132 -6.05 -7.50 18.89
C PRO A 132 -4.82 -7.88 19.73
N GLY A 133 -4.50 -9.16 19.81
CA GLY A 133 -3.34 -9.72 20.55
C GLY A 133 -2.16 -10.12 19.68
N SER A 134 -2.23 -9.98 18.35
CA SER A 134 -1.23 -10.48 17.41
C SER A 134 -1.04 -9.54 16.24
N GLY A 135 -0.11 -8.59 16.39
CA GLY A 135 0.31 -7.67 15.31
C GLY A 135 1.75 -7.93 14.91
N THR A 136 2.72 -7.46 15.71
CA THR A 136 4.15 -7.67 15.46
C THR A 136 4.53 -9.17 15.53
N ASP A 137 3.99 -9.92 16.50
CA ASP A 137 4.09 -11.38 16.55
C ASP A 137 2.94 -12.01 15.78
N LEU A 138 2.93 -11.85 14.46
CA LEU A 138 1.88 -12.35 13.58
C LEU A 138 1.71 -13.88 13.67
N ALA A 139 2.79 -14.61 13.92
CA ALA A 139 2.74 -16.05 14.05
C ALA A 139 1.91 -16.55 15.27
N SER A 140 1.58 -15.66 16.21
CA SER A 140 0.74 -15.96 17.36
C SER A 140 -0.77 -15.80 17.12
N LEU A 141 -1.20 -15.53 15.88
CA LEU A 141 -2.61 -15.37 15.53
C LEU A 141 -3.48 -16.57 15.97
N GLN A 142 -4.72 -16.29 16.34
CA GLN A 142 -5.65 -17.24 17.00
C GLN A 142 -6.92 -17.54 16.21
N THR A 143 -7.25 -16.73 15.20
CA THR A 143 -8.40 -16.99 14.31
C THR A 143 -8.27 -18.41 13.77
N ARG A 144 -9.25 -19.28 14.07
CA ARG A 144 -9.20 -20.73 13.75
C ARG A 144 -10.00 -21.03 12.50
N ALA A 145 -9.52 -22.01 11.73
CA ALA A 145 -10.29 -22.63 10.68
C ALA A 145 -10.20 -24.16 10.86
N ARG A 146 -11.35 -24.83 10.96
CA ARG A 146 -11.46 -26.29 11.04
C ARG A 146 -12.15 -26.80 9.80
N LEU A 147 -11.65 -27.89 9.25
CA LEU A 147 -12.30 -28.57 8.14
C LEU A 147 -13.40 -29.49 8.69
N GLU A 148 -14.64 -29.24 8.28
CA GLU A 148 -15.82 -30.05 8.60
C GLU A 148 -16.47 -30.52 7.30
N GLY A 149 -16.23 -31.77 6.92
CA GLY A 149 -16.62 -32.28 5.61
C GLY A 149 -15.86 -31.57 4.50
N ASP A 150 -16.57 -30.90 3.60
CA ASP A 150 -16.01 -30.15 2.48
C ASP A 150 -15.99 -28.64 2.71
N GLU A 151 -16.14 -28.18 3.95
CA GLU A 151 -16.15 -26.76 4.32
C GLU A 151 -15.17 -26.43 5.42
N TRP A 152 -14.54 -25.27 5.33
CA TRP A 152 -13.84 -24.63 6.45
C TRP A 152 -14.85 -23.89 7.31
N VAL A 153 -14.83 -24.14 8.62
CA VAL A 153 -15.57 -23.39 9.64
C VAL A 153 -14.60 -22.46 10.35
N ILE A 154 -14.82 -21.16 10.23
CA ILE A 154 -13.88 -20.12 10.65
C ILE A 154 -14.47 -19.34 11.82
N ASN A 155 -13.68 -19.21 12.89
CA ASN A 155 -14.02 -18.44 14.08
C ASN A 155 -12.84 -17.58 14.54
N GLY A 156 -13.11 -16.31 14.85
CA GLY A 156 -12.10 -15.41 15.36
C GLY A 156 -12.37 -13.94 15.06
N GLN A 157 -11.34 -13.15 15.25
CA GLN A 157 -11.39 -11.70 15.04
C GLN A 157 -10.10 -11.22 14.41
N LYS A 158 -10.22 -10.29 13.46
CA LYS A 158 -9.06 -9.55 12.92
C LYS A 158 -9.18 -8.07 13.22
N MET A 159 -8.04 -7.39 13.19
CA MET A 159 -7.93 -5.96 13.43
C MET A 159 -7.12 -5.32 12.32
N TRP A 160 -7.44 -4.08 11.98
CA TRP A 160 -6.76 -3.30 10.94
C TRP A 160 -6.98 -3.87 9.53
N THR A 161 -8.17 -4.44 9.29
CA THR A 161 -8.58 -4.91 7.95
C THR A 161 -8.98 -3.70 7.12
N SER A 162 -8.02 -3.17 6.36
CA SER A 162 -8.22 -1.95 5.58
C SER A 162 -9.03 -2.23 4.32
N LEU A 163 -9.85 -1.24 3.91
CA LEU A 163 -10.66 -1.26 2.69
C LEU A 163 -11.70 -2.39 2.62
N ILE A 164 -12.09 -2.97 3.76
CA ILE A 164 -13.08 -4.06 3.80
C ILE A 164 -14.43 -3.66 3.18
N GLN A 165 -14.81 -2.40 3.30
CA GLN A 165 -16.03 -1.85 2.70
C GLN A 165 -16.05 -1.91 1.16
N TYR A 166 -14.87 -2.11 0.52
CA TYR A 166 -14.71 -2.23 -0.93
C TYR A 166 -14.42 -3.65 -1.39
N ALA A 167 -14.02 -4.54 -0.45
CA ALA A 167 -13.57 -5.87 -0.76
C ALA A 167 -14.71 -6.82 -1.13
N ASP A 168 -14.45 -7.68 -2.09
CA ASP A 168 -15.30 -8.81 -2.45
C ASP A 168 -14.86 -10.08 -1.71
N TYR A 169 -13.55 -10.16 -1.36
CA TYR A 169 -12.96 -11.25 -0.60
C TYR A 169 -11.97 -10.75 0.46
N ILE A 170 -11.86 -11.53 1.54
CA ILE A 170 -10.82 -11.38 2.55
C ILE A 170 -9.74 -12.45 2.30
N TRP A 171 -8.50 -12.01 2.16
CA TRP A 171 -7.30 -12.82 2.18
C TRP A 171 -6.95 -13.09 3.64
N LEU A 172 -7.44 -14.21 4.19
CA LEU A 172 -7.48 -14.47 5.62
C LEU A 172 -6.40 -15.45 6.08
N ALA A 173 -5.57 -15.04 7.03
CA ALA A 173 -4.65 -15.93 7.74
C ALA A 173 -5.36 -16.60 8.92
N CYS A 174 -5.37 -17.94 8.93
CA CYS A 174 -6.01 -18.74 9.97
C CYS A 174 -5.05 -19.73 10.60
N ARG A 175 -5.32 -20.10 11.84
CA ARG A 175 -4.73 -21.26 12.51
C ARG A 175 -5.54 -22.50 12.18
N THR A 176 -4.96 -23.37 11.38
CA THR A 176 -5.56 -24.64 10.95
C THR A 176 -5.08 -25.82 11.78
N ASP A 177 -3.92 -25.69 12.43
CA ASP A 177 -3.41 -26.69 13.36
C ASP A 177 -2.83 -26.01 14.62
N PRO A 178 -3.52 -26.12 15.77
CA PRO A 178 -3.05 -25.51 17.02
C PRO A 178 -1.91 -26.28 17.69
N ASP A 179 -1.67 -27.52 17.33
CA ASP A 179 -0.66 -28.38 17.95
C ASP A 179 0.72 -28.21 17.31
N LEU A 180 0.78 -27.63 16.11
CA LEU A 180 2.03 -27.31 15.44
C LEU A 180 2.67 -26.02 16.00
N PRO A 181 4.01 -25.86 15.86
CA PRO A 181 4.69 -24.62 16.21
C PRO A 181 4.04 -23.41 15.54
N ARG A 182 4.02 -22.25 16.22
CA ARG A 182 3.28 -21.03 15.85
C ARG A 182 3.21 -20.74 14.34
N HIS A 183 4.33 -20.74 13.63
CA HIS A 183 4.41 -20.44 12.21
C HIS A 183 4.12 -21.62 11.27
N LYS A 184 4.00 -22.86 11.80
CA LYS A 184 3.78 -24.08 10.99
C LYS A 184 2.32 -24.53 10.94
N GLY A 185 1.45 -24.00 11.78
CA GLY A 185 0.04 -24.36 11.82
C GLY A 185 -0.87 -23.30 11.21
N LEU A 186 -0.38 -22.54 10.23
CA LEU A 186 -1.10 -21.43 9.59
C LEU A 186 -1.44 -21.75 8.15
N SER A 187 -2.62 -21.33 7.71
CA SER A 187 -3.08 -21.44 6.33
C SER A 187 -3.69 -20.13 5.84
N MET A 188 -3.76 -19.96 4.52
CA MET A 188 -4.42 -18.85 3.87
C MET A 188 -5.74 -19.32 3.29
N ILE A 189 -6.85 -18.65 3.63
CA ILE A 189 -8.19 -19.02 3.18
C ILE A 189 -8.88 -17.78 2.60
N LEU A 190 -9.50 -17.94 1.43
CA LEU A 190 -10.30 -16.92 0.76
C LEU A 190 -11.71 -16.90 1.34
N VAL A 191 -12.09 -15.81 1.99
CA VAL A 191 -13.42 -15.66 2.60
C VAL A 191 -14.20 -14.58 1.83
N PRO A 192 -15.38 -14.89 1.25
CA PRO A 192 -16.26 -13.87 0.66
C PRO A 192 -16.64 -12.82 1.72
N ALA A 193 -16.66 -11.55 1.34
CA ALA A 193 -17.01 -10.46 2.26
C ALA A 193 -18.51 -10.41 2.60
N ASP A 194 -19.32 -11.17 1.87
CA ASP A 194 -20.76 -11.37 2.10
C ASP A 194 -21.10 -12.71 2.74
N ALA A 195 -20.10 -13.47 3.20
CA ALA A 195 -20.32 -14.78 3.84
C ALA A 195 -21.16 -14.63 5.11
N GLU A 196 -22.10 -15.57 5.31
CA GLU A 196 -22.88 -15.65 6.56
C GLU A 196 -21.94 -15.83 7.75
N GLY A 197 -22.20 -15.11 8.86
CA GLY A 197 -21.37 -15.10 10.05
C GLY A 197 -20.17 -14.15 9.98
N PHE A 198 -19.92 -13.49 8.84
CA PHE A 198 -18.93 -12.43 8.74
C PHE A 198 -19.55 -11.05 9.05
N SER A 199 -18.83 -10.26 9.83
CA SER A 199 -19.20 -8.86 10.08
C SER A 199 -17.96 -7.99 10.31
N TYR A 200 -18.12 -6.67 10.24
CA TYR A 200 -17.04 -5.74 10.55
C TYR A 200 -17.53 -4.46 11.22
N THR A 201 -16.66 -3.87 12.01
CA THR A 201 -16.88 -2.58 12.65
C THR A 201 -15.77 -1.62 12.20
N PRO A 202 -16.14 -0.46 11.64
CA PRO A 202 -15.18 0.58 11.28
C PRO A 202 -14.37 1.08 12.48
N VAL A 203 -13.07 1.34 12.25
CA VAL A 203 -12.17 1.91 13.25
C VAL A 203 -11.68 3.27 12.75
N HIS A 204 -12.05 4.33 13.46
CA HIS A 204 -11.62 5.69 13.15
C HIS A 204 -10.19 5.92 13.64
N THR A 205 -9.30 6.26 12.72
CA THR A 205 -7.89 6.47 13.01
C THR A 205 -7.47 7.92 12.78
N VAL A 206 -6.39 8.35 13.43
CA VAL A 206 -5.80 9.68 13.18
C VAL A 206 -5.34 9.81 11.73
N ALA A 207 -4.91 8.71 11.12
CA ALA A 207 -4.44 8.69 9.73
C ALA A 207 -5.53 8.99 8.71
N GLY A 208 -6.82 8.82 9.05
CA GLY A 208 -7.94 8.98 8.13
C GLY A 208 -8.00 7.88 7.05
N VAL A 209 -7.32 6.77 7.28
CA VAL A 209 -7.38 5.59 6.40
C VAL A 209 -8.48 4.68 6.90
N GLY A 210 -9.37 4.26 6.00
CA GLY A 210 -10.44 3.32 6.31
C GLY A 210 -9.88 1.96 6.70
N THR A 211 -10.09 1.56 7.96
CA THR A 211 -9.73 0.26 8.49
C THR A 211 -10.82 -0.23 9.43
N SER A 212 -10.85 -1.54 9.69
CA SER A 212 -11.94 -2.14 10.48
C SER A 212 -11.43 -3.27 11.38
N ALA A 213 -12.18 -3.51 12.45
CA ALA A 213 -12.19 -4.80 13.11
C ALA A 213 -13.15 -5.73 12.36
N THR A 214 -12.77 -6.97 12.13
CA THR A 214 -13.60 -7.97 11.44
C THR A 214 -13.80 -9.19 12.32
N TYR A 215 -14.98 -9.78 12.24
CA TYR A 215 -15.43 -10.88 13.10
C TYR A 215 -15.90 -12.03 12.24
N TYR A 216 -15.59 -13.24 12.69
CA TYR A 216 -15.90 -14.49 12.03
C TYR A 216 -16.58 -15.40 13.06
N GLU A 217 -17.88 -15.66 12.86
CA GLU A 217 -18.71 -16.47 13.76
C GLU A 217 -19.30 -17.64 12.95
N ASP A 218 -18.65 -18.81 13.05
CA ASP A 218 -18.96 -20.00 12.27
C ASP A 218 -19.05 -19.75 10.75
N VAL A 219 -18.22 -18.85 10.24
CA VAL A 219 -18.17 -18.56 8.79
C VAL A 219 -17.78 -19.82 8.04
N ARG A 220 -18.63 -20.24 7.10
CA ARG A 220 -18.42 -21.45 6.29
C ARG A 220 -17.99 -21.09 4.87
N VAL A 221 -16.91 -21.68 4.43
CA VAL A 221 -16.42 -21.54 3.06
C VAL A 221 -15.96 -22.88 2.49
N PRO A 222 -16.11 -23.11 1.18
CA PRO A 222 -15.70 -24.35 0.55
C PRO A 222 -14.23 -24.70 0.82
N LYS A 223 -13.92 -26.00 0.91
CA LYS A 223 -12.56 -26.53 1.07
C LYS A 223 -11.58 -25.96 0.03
N GLY A 224 -12.05 -25.76 -1.20
CA GLY A 224 -11.27 -25.18 -2.31
C GLY A 224 -10.88 -23.72 -2.13
N ASN A 225 -11.34 -23.03 -1.08
CA ASN A 225 -10.91 -21.67 -0.75
C ASN A 225 -9.54 -21.62 -0.03
N LEU A 226 -8.94 -22.76 0.31
CA LEU A 226 -7.56 -22.82 0.78
C LEU A 226 -6.61 -22.46 -0.36
N VAL A 227 -5.67 -21.55 -0.10
CA VAL A 227 -4.63 -21.19 -1.06
C VAL A 227 -3.31 -21.84 -0.65
N GLY A 228 -2.70 -22.53 -1.60
CA GLY A 228 -1.49 -23.32 -1.34
C GLY A 228 -1.77 -24.58 -0.51
N GLU A 229 -0.78 -25.02 0.23
CA GLU A 229 -0.86 -26.24 1.05
C GLU A 229 -1.44 -25.95 2.44
N LEU A 230 -2.11 -26.94 3.02
CA LEU A 230 -2.57 -26.91 4.40
C LEU A 230 -1.36 -26.71 5.33
N ASN A 231 -1.49 -25.78 6.29
CA ASN A 231 -0.43 -25.37 7.21
C ASN A 231 0.81 -24.72 6.53
N GLY A 232 0.72 -24.43 5.24
CA GLY A 232 1.75 -23.77 4.42
C GLY A 232 1.60 -22.24 4.33
N GLY A 233 0.76 -21.60 5.15
CA GLY A 233 0.45 -20.18 5.02
C GLY A 233 1.60 -19.22 5.37
N TRP A 234 2.51 -19.61 6.27
CA TRP A 234 3.60 -18.73 6.70
C TRP A 234 4.56 -18.32 5.56
N PRO A 235 5.07 -19.24 4.72
CA PRO A 235 5.85 -18.88 3.54
C PRO A 235 5.10 -17.94 2.58
N LEU A 236 3.79 -18.14 2.37
CA LEU A 236 2.97 -17.27 1.52
C LEU A 236 2.94 -15.84 2.09
N MET A 237 2.67 -15.69 3.38
CA MET A 237 2.63 -14.37 4.05
C MET A 237 3.99 -13.66 4.00
N THR A 238 5.10 -14.37 4.24
CA THR A 238 6.43 -13.77 4.24
C THR A 238 6.90 -13.37 2.85
N ASN A 239 6.63 -14.18 1.82
CA ASN A 239 6.90 -13.84 0.43
C ASN A 239 6.14 -12.59 0.00
N GLN A 240 4.86 -12.55 0.32
CA GLN A 240 3.97 -11.44 0.06
C GLN A 240 4.47 -10.13 0.68
N LEU A 241 4.82 -10.14 1.96
CA LEU A 241 5.34 -8.96 2.67
C LEU A 241 6.66 -8.42 2.06
N ASN A 242 7.47 -9.27 1.43
CA ASN A 242 8.69 -8.83 0.76
C ASN A 242 8.39 -8.04 -0.52
N HIS A 243 7.44 -8.50 -1.34
CA HIS A 243 7.01 -7.80 -2.56
C HIS A 243 6.29 -6.48 -2.24
N GLU A 244 5.50 -6.43 -1.18
CA GLU A 244 4.78 -5.24 -0.74
C GLU A 244 5.73 -4.10 -0.35
N ARG A 245 6.85 -4.40 0.31
CA ARG A 245 7.80 -3.39 0.82
C ARG A 245 8.41 -2.50 -0.26
N VAL A 246 8.66 -3.02 -1.45
CA VAL A 246 9.27 -2.26 -2.55
C VAL A 246 8.40 -1.08 -2.97
N ALA A 247 7.12 -1.24 -2.90
CA ALA A 247 6.18 -0.28 -3.42
C ALA A 247 5.51 0.61 -2.35
N LEU A 248 5.60 0.25 -1.06
CA LEU A 248 5.00 1.01 0.04
C LEU A 248 5.63 2.41 0.24
N THR A 249 6.83 2.66 -0.28
CA THR A 249 7.58 3.90 -0.01
C THR A 249 8.09 4.56 -1.28
N SER A 250 7.17 4.92 -2.21
CA SER A 250 7.54 5.74 -3.37
C SER A 250 7.93 7.16 -2.95
N ALA A 251 8.95 7.71 -3.61
CA ALA A 251 9.36 9.12 -3.46
C ALA A 251 8.43 10.10 -4.19
N ALA A 252 7.64 9.63 -5.16
CA ALA A 252 6.85 10.50 -6.04
C ALA A 252 5.85 11.40 -5.30
N PRO A 253 5.08 10.93 -4.30
CA PRO A 253 4.19 11.80 -3.52
C PRO A 253 4.92 12.91 -2.76
N LEU A 254 6.15 12.64 -2.29
CA LEU A 254 7.00 13.62 -1.60
C LEU A 254 7.50 14.68 -2.56
N LEU A 255 8.08 14.27 -3.69
CA LEU A 255 8.58 15.17 -4.73
C LEU A 255 7.48 16.04 -5.31
N TYR A 256 6.28 15.47 -5.49
CA TYR A 256 5.10 16.23 -5.91
C TYR A 256 4.71 17.30 -4.88
N SER A 257 4.65 16.93 -3.59
CA SER A 257 4.30 17.87 -2.51
C SER A 257 5.35 18.96 -2.35
N LEU A 258 6.64 18.62 -2.47
CA LEU A 258 7.75 19.59 -2.51
C LEU A 258 7.59 20.60 -3.64
N ARG A 259 7.25 20.14 -4.85
CA ARG A 259 6.99 21.03 -5.99
C ARG A 259 5.84 21.99 -5.69
N LEU A 260 4.73 21.49 -5.21
CA LEU A 260 3.56 22.31 -4.87
C LEU A 260 3.86 23.36 -3.81
N VAL A 261 4.59 23.01 -2.75
CA VAL A 261 4.97 23.97 -1.71
C VAL A 261 5.96 25.01 -2.24
N ARG A 262 6.91 24.61 -3.09
CA ARG A 262 7.84 25.54 -3.74
C ARG A 262 7.09 26.54 -4.60
N GLU A 263 6.18 26.09 -5.45
CA GLU A 263 5.35 26.94 -6.31
C GLU A 263 4.49 27.91 -5.48
N TRP A 264 3.87 27.40 -4.43
CA TRP A 264 3.10 28.22 -3.47
C TRP A 264 3.99 29.28 -2.80
N ALA A 265 5.18 28.92 -2.31
CA ALA A 265 6.11 29.81 -1.65
C ALA A 265 6.68 30.90 -2.60
N GLN A 266 6.79 30.61 -3.90
CA GLN A 266 7.17 31.57 -4.93
C GLN A 266 6.08 32.61 -5.21
N GLN A 267 4.82 32.25 -5.01
CA GLN A 267 3.65 33.10 -5.29
C GLN A 267 3.14 33.86 -4.05
N THR A 268 3.38 33.30 -2.86
CA THR A 268 2.85 33.85 -1.61
C THR A 268 3.78 34.91 -1.04
N LYS A 269 3.21 36.05 -0.65
CA LYS A 269 3.92 37.15 -0.01
C LYS A 269 3.69 37.14 1.51
N THR A 270 4.72 37.46 2.25
CA THR A 270 4.70 37.74 3.68
C THR A 270 4.20 39.16 3.97
N ALA A 271 3.99 39.51 5.21
CA ALA A 271 3.45 40.81 5.61
C ALA A 271 4.39 42.00 5.19
N ASP A 272 5.69 41.78 5.10
CA ASP A 272 6.68 42.77 4.63
C ASP A 272 6.79 42.88 3.10
N GLY A 273 6.01 42.08 2.36
CA GLY A 273 5.96 42.06 0.90
C GLY A 273 7.00 41.17 0.21
N SER A 274 7.92 40.55 0.96
CA SER A 274 8.83 39.51 0.43
C SER A 274 8.08 38.23 0.10
N ARG A 275 8.61 37.36 -0.78
CA ARG A 275 8.01 36.04 -1.03
C ARG A 275 8.45 35.06 0.05
N VAL A 276 7.61 34.10 0.38
CA VAL A 276 7.95 33.04 1.35
C VAL A 276 9.23 32.31 0.94
N ILE A 277 9.42 32.09 -0.38
CA ILE A 277 10.61 31.40 -0.91
C ILE A 277 11.92 32.20 -0.69
N ASP A 278 11.85 33.54 -0.50
CA ASP A 278 13.03 34.38 -0.35
C ASP A 278 13.70 34.23 1.03
N ALA A 279 13.00 33.63 2.00
CA ALA A 279 13.56 33.31 3.31
C ALA A 279 14.59 32.18 3.22
N GLU A 280 15.80 32.41 3.72
CA GLU A 280 16.93 31.45 3.67
C GLU A 280 16.57 30.09 4.27
N TRP A 281 15.89 30.08 5.43
CA TRP A 281 15.50 28.84 6.09
C TRP A 281 14.52 28.00 5.24
N VAL A 282 13.63 28.65 4.46
CA VAL A 282 12.71 27.97 3.52
C VAL A 282 13.49 27.30 2.40
N GLN A 283 14.46 28.01 1.82
CA GLN A 283 15.31 27.45 0.76
C GLN A 283 16.11 26.25 1.26
N ILE A 284 16.68 26.36 2.46
CA ILE A 284 17.44 25.26 3.11
C ILE A 284 16.51 24.08 3.39
N ALA A 285 15.32 24.30 3.91
CA ALA A 285 14.35 23.22 4.21
C ALA A 285 13.93 22.48 2.92
N LEU A 286 13.55 23.22 1.87
CA LEU A 286 13.19 22.66 0.58
C LEU A 286 14.36 21.90 -0.07
N GLY A 287 15.57 22.47 -0.03
CA GLY A 287 16.78 21.83 -0.59
C GLY A 287 17.12 20.51 0.13
N ARG A 288 17.06 20.48 1.45
CA ARG A 288 17.28 19.26 2.26
C ARG A 288 16.23 18.19 1.97
N ALA A 289 14.95 18.58 1.96
CA ALA A 289 13.86 17.66 1.68
C ALA A 289 13.97 17.08 0.25
N HIS A 290 14.33 17.90 -0.75
CA HIS A 290 14.52 17.46 -2.13
C HIS A 290 15.67 16.45 -2.25
N ALA A 291 16.85 16.77 -1.74
CA ALA A 291 18.01 15.85 -1.80
C ALA A 291 17.72 14.49 -1.16
N ARG A 292 16.97 14.46 -0.05
CA ARG A 292 16.60 13.21 0.64
C ARG A 292 15.51 12.44 -0.12
N ALA A 293 14.56 13.13 -0.76
CA ALA A 293 13.55 12.49 -1.60
C ALA A 293 14.18 11.92 -2.89
N ASP A 294 15.18 12.59 -3.48
CA ASP A 294 15.95 12.06 -4.60
C ASP A 294 16.72 10.79 -4.20
N MET A 295 17.31 10.77 -2.99
CA MET A 295 17.93 9.55 -2.47
C MET A 295 16.93 8.40 -2.35
N LEU A 296 15.71 8.66 -1.89
CA LEU A 296 14.66 7.65 -1.86
C LEU A 296 14.30 7.17 -3.27
N SER A 297 14.20 8.08 -4.25
CA SER A 297 13.98 7.70 -5.65
C SER A 297 15.06 6.75 -6.17
N LEU A 298 16.32 7.03 -5.87
CA LEU A 298 17.43 6.16 -6.26
C LEU A 298 17.36 4.78 -5.60
N LEU A 299 16.93 4.70 -4.34
CA LEU A 299 16.69 3.43 -3.65
C LEU A 299 15.53 2.66 -4.29
N ASN A 300 14.42 3.33 -4.61
CA ASN A 300 13.30 2.70 -5.31
C ASN A 300 13.75 2.17 -6.69
N TRP A 301 14.49 2.94 -7.45
CA TRP A 301 15.01 2.52 -8.76
C TRP A 301 15.99 1.35 -8.65
N LYS A 302 16.89 1.36 -7.66
CA LYS A 302 17.79 0.24 -7.41
C LYS A 302 17.00 -1.05 -7.18
N LEU A 303 16.00 -1.02 -6.31
CA LEU A 303 15.14 -2.18 -6.03
C LEU A 303 14.37 -2.64 -7.27
N ALA A 304 13.83 -1.71 -8.06
CA ALA A 304 13.08 -2.03 -9.28
C ALA A 304 13.98 -2.55 -10.42
N SER A 305 15.26 -2.23 -10.43
CA SER A 305 16.23 -2.66 -11.45
C SER A 305 16.84 -4.03 -11.21
N ASP A 306 16.89 -4.50 -9.96
CA ASP A 306 17.46 -5.79 -9.58
C ASP A 306 16.40 -6.73 -9.00
N THR A 307 15.59 -7.29 -9.90
CA THR A 307 14.50 -8.21 -9.52
C THR A 307 14.98 -9.63 -9.21
N THR A 308 16.21 -9.99 -9.61
CA THR A 308 16.75 -11.33 -9.45
C THR A 308 17.36 -11.57 -8.06
N HIS A 309 17.76 -10.49 -7.36
CA HIS A 309 18.44 -10.55 -6.08
C HIS A 309 17.86 -9.59 -5.05
N LEU A 310 16.51 -9.45 -5.00
CA LEU A 310 15.86 -8.58 -4.03
C LEU A 310 16.23 -9.00 -2.60
N SER A 311 17.17 -8.29 -2.00
CA SER A 311 17.58 -8.53 -0.62
C SER A 311 16.48 -8.06 0.35
N PRO A 312 15.97 -8.94 1.24
CA PRO A 312 15.04 -8.50 2.29
C PRO A 312 15.59 -7.36 3.15
N ALA A 313 16.92 -7.28 3.32
CA ALA A 313 17.57 -6.20 4.05
C ALA A 313 17.49 -4.86 3.30
N GLU A 314 17.69 -4.84 1.98
CA GLU A 314 17.59 -3.63 1.16
C GLU A 314 16.14 -3.13 1.07
N ALA A 315 15.18 -4.03 0.87
CA ALA A 315 13.75 -3.70 0.91
C ALA A 315 13.35 -3.12 2.28
N SER A 316 13.85 -3.72 3.39
CA SER A 316 13.62 -3.22 4.74
C SER A 316 14.28 -1.86 4.97
N ALA A 317 15.51 -1.63 4.49
CA ALA A 317 16.20 -0.36 4.61
C ALA A 317 15.47 0.76 3.86
N THR A 318 15.00 0.48 2.65
CA THR A 318 14.20 1.44 1.85
C THR A 318 12.88 1.77 2.55
N LYS A 319 12.21 0.76 3.12
CA LYS A 319 10.96 0.97 3.88
C LYS A 319 11.17 1.84 5.12
N VAL A 320 12.21 1.59 5.91
CA VAL A 320 12.55 2.41 7.09
C VAL A 320 12.85 3.84 6.66
N TYR A 321 13.77 4.00 5.70
CA TYR A 321 14.17 5.33 5.22
C TYR A 321 12.97 6.11 4.66
N GLY A 322 12.18 5.51 3.78
CA GLY A 322 11.05 6.17 3.12
C GLY A 322 9.92 6.56 4.07
N SER A 323 9.55 5.69 5.02
CA SER A 323 8.47 5.97 5.97
C SER A 323 8.85 7.07 6.98
N GLU A 324 10.09 7.09 7.47
CA GLU A 324 10.58 8.13 8.38
C GLU A 324 10.77 9.46 7.64
N LEU A 325 11.33 9.41 6.43
CA LEU A 325 11.48 10.57 5.57
C LEU A 325 10.13 11.22 5.25
N ALA A 326 9.10 10.44 4.93
CA ALA A 326 7.78 10.97 4.62
C ALA A 326 7.23 11.81 5.77
N THR A 327 7.28 11.29 7.00
CA THR A 327 6.82 12.00 8.19
C THR A 327 7.60 13.31 8.41
N GLU A 328 8.93 13.26 8.25
CA GLU A 328 9.79 14.43 8.44
C GLU A 328 9.57 15.49 7.35
N VAL A 329 9.49 15.08 6.08
CA VAL A 329 9.29 15.98 4.96
C VAL A 329 7.93 16.68 5.06
N TYR A 330 6.83 15.94 5.30
CA TYR A 330 5.52 16.57 5.42
C TYR A 330 5.47 17.55 6.57
N ARG A 331 6.09 17.24 7.72
CA ARG A 331 6.21 18.17 8.84
C ARG A 331 6.96 19.45 8.43
N SER A 332 8.11 19.31 7.77
CA SER A 332 8.90 20.46 7.32
C SER A 332 8.14 21.32 6.29
N LEU A 333 7.39 20.68 5.37
CA LEU A 333 6.55 21.41 4.42
C LEU A 333 5.39 22.15 5.11
N MET A 334 4.83 21.56 6.17
CA MET A 334 3.81 22.23 7.00
C MET A 334 4.38 23.43 7.75
N GLU A 335 5.61 23.37 8.23
CA GLU A 335 6.31 24.50 8.86
C GLU A 335 6.47 25.68 7.86
N ILE A 336 6.82 25.40 6.61
CA ILE A 336 6.93 26.42 5.54
C ILE A 336 5.59 27.11 5.28
N VAL A 337 4.52 26.33 5.19
CA VAL A 337 3.17 26.88 4.92
C VAL A 337 2.57 27.58 6.16
N GLY A 338 3.01 27.19 7.34
CA GLY A 338 2.58 27.79 8.61
C GLY A 338 1.16 27.35 9.03
N PRO A 339 0.39 28.25 9.71
CA PRO A 339 -0.91 27.88 10.30
C PRO A 339 -1.95 27.32 9.33
N HIS A 340 -1.86 27.67 8.05
CA HIS A 340 -2.76 27.17 7.01
C HIS A 340 -2.55 25.68 6.68
N ALA A 341 -1.39 25.13 7.02
CA ALA A 341 -1.04 23.75 6.73
C ALA A 341 -1.80 22.70 7.55
N VAL A 342 -2.36 23.10 8.72
CA VAL A 342 -3.13 22.21 9.59
C VAL A 342 -4.62 22.20 9.28
N LEU A 343 -5.06 22.98 8.30
CA LEU A 343 -6.46 23.05 7.90
C LEU A 343 -6.82 21.86 6.99
N ARG A 344 -7.99 21.29 7.22
CA ARG A 344 -8.54 20.24 6.34
C ARG A 344 -8.95 20.84 4.98
N GLY A 345 -9.07 19.98 3.98
CA GLY A 345 -9.33 20.38 2.59
C GLY A 345 -10.60 21.21 2.35
N ASP A 346 -11.60 21.05 3.20
CA ASP A 346 -12.90 21.75 3.18
C ASP A 346 -12.94 23.01 4.05
N SER A 347 -11.88 23.29 4.82
CA SER A 347 -11.83 24.42 5.73
C SER A 347 -11.57 25.75 5.00
N PRO A 348 -12.24 26.86 5.41
CA PRO A 348 -11.90 28.19 4.89
C PRO A 348 -10.42 28.52 5.13
N GLY A 349 -9.74 29.03 4.11
CA GLY A 349 -8.31 29.39 4.20
C GLY A 349 -7.34 28.22 4.06
N THR A 350 -7.83 27.02 3.71
CA THR A 350 -6.96 25.88 3.43
C THR A 350 -6.04 26.15 2.24
N VAL A 351 -4.81 25.65 2.33
CA VAL A 351 -3.79 25.76 1.27
C VAL A 351 -3.52 24.37 0.71
N LEU A 352 -3.25 24.29 -0.59
CA LEU A 352 -2.94 23.04 -1.29
C LEU A 352 -4.02 21.95 -1.06
N HIS A 353 -5.29 22.36 -0.92
CA HIS A 353 -6.43 21.47 -0.67
C HIS A 353 -6.26 20.54 0.54
N GLY A 354 -5.62 21.02 1.62
CA GLY A 354 -5.37 20.22 2.82
C GLY A 354 -4.43 19.02 2.64
N ARG A 355 -3.68 19.00 1.51
CA ARG A 355 -2.82 17.87 1.16
C ARG A 355 -1.79 17.56 2.23
N LEU A 356 -1.11 18.58 2.76
CA LEU A 356 -0.01 18.37 3.71
C LEU A 356 -0.53 17.78 5.04
N GLU A 357 -1.62 18.31 5.55
CA GLU A 357 -2.30 17.82 6.75
C GLU A 357 -2.67 16.36 6.62
N ARG A 358 -3.34 16.00 5.53
CA ARG A 358 -3.76 14.62 5.24
C ARG A 358 -2.57 13.68 5.11
N PHE A 359 -1.58 14.02 4.29
CA PHE A 359 -0.42 13.15 4.07
C PHE A 359 0.49 13.05 5.30
N TYR A 360 0.61 14.10 6.12
CA TYR A 360 1.32 14.01 7.39
C TYR A 360 0.69 12.97 8.31
N ARG A 361 -0.63 13.05 8.53
CA ARG A 361 -1.33 12.07 9.38
C ARG A 361 -1.25 10.65 8.83
N SER A 362 -1.45 10.47 7.53
CA SER A 362 -1.40 9.15 6.91
C SER A 362 0.02 8.57 6.87
N SER A 363 1.07 9.38 6.79
CA SER A 363 2.46 8.90 6.79
C SER A 363 2.85 8.18 8.08
N LEU A 364 2.20 8.48 9.21
CA LEU A 364 2.49 7.84 10.50
C LEU A 364 2.24 6.33 10.44
N VAL A 365 1.21 5.88 9.70
CA VAL A 365 0.88 4.45 9.54
C VAL A 365 2.04 3.69 8.90
N MET A 366 2.78 4.33 7.98
CA MET A 366 3.86 3.68 7.26
C MET A 366 5.04 3.28 8.15
N THR A 367 5.16 3.82 9.38
CA THR A 367 6.22 3.46 10.31
C THR A 367 5.99 2.10 10.99
N PHE A 368 4.75 1.59 10.98
CA PHE A 368 4.39 0.31 11.58
C PHE A 368 3.57 -0.61 10.65
N GLY A 369 2.84 -0.08 9.68
CA GLY A 369 2.15 -0.87 8.65
C GLY A 369 3.13 -1.62 7.76
N GLY A 370 2.79 -2.85 7.35
CA GLY A 370 3.70 -3.72 6.59
C GLY A 370 4.92 -4.21 7.40
N GLY A 371 4.80 -4.29 8.74
CA GLY A 371 5.85 -4.58 9.71
C GLY A 371 6.49 -3.30 10.26
N THR A 372 6.64 -3.24 11.59
CA THR A 372 7.16 -2.06 12.27
C THR A 372 8.60 -1.73 11.84
N ASN A 373 9.00 -0.46 11.89
CA ASN A 373 10.36 -0.05 11.56
C ASN A 373 11.41 -0.73 12.44
N GLU A 374 11.07 -1.10 13.67
CA GLU A 374 11.92 -1.89 14.58
C GLU A 374 12.17 -3.28 14.00
N ILE A 375 11.12 -3.98 13.56
CA ILE A 375 11.26 -5.31 12.92
C ILE A 375 12.04 -5.19 11.60
N GLN A 376 11.84 -4.12 10.83
CA GLN A 376 12.64 -3.90 9.62
C GLN A 376 14.12 -3.73 9.96
N ARG A 377 14.47 -3.02 11.05
CA ARG A 377 15.84 -2.90 11.51
C ARG A 377 16.42 -4.22 11.99
N ASP A 378 15.62 -5.08 12.63
CA ASP A 378 16.04 -6.45 12.97
C ASP A 378 16.37 -7.26 11.70
N ILE A 379 15.54 -7.16 10.66
CA ILE A 379 15.79 -7.84 9.37
C ILE A 379 17.09 -7.32 8.73
N ILE A 380 17.31 -6.00 8.72
CA ILE A 380 18.57 -5.40 8.23
C ILE A 380 19.76 -5.96 9.00
N GLY A 381 19.66 -6.01 10.33
CA GLY A 381 20.71 -6.54 11.20
C GLY A 381 21.03 -8.00 10.92
N MET A 382 20.00 -8.85 10.90
CA MET A 382 20.17 -10.30 10.72
C MET A 382 20.57 -10.68 9.30
N VAL A 383 19.85 -10.17 8.29
CA VAL A 383 20.03 -10.59 6.89
C VAL A 383 21.12 -9.77 6.19
N GLY A 384 21.16 -8.47 6.45
CA GLY A 384 22.12 -7.57 5.78
C GLY A 384 23.50 -7.55 6.43
N LEU A 385 23.56 -7.63 7.77
CA LEU A 385 24.81 -7.49 8.54
C LEU A 385 25.25 -8.79 9.20
N GLY A 386 24.48 -9.88 9.10
CA GLY A 386 24.82 -11.17 9.72
C GLY A 386 24.80 -11.16 11.25
N LEU A 387 24.07 -10.21 11.88
CA LEU A 387 23.97 -10.13 13.33
C LEU A 387 23.05 -11.25 13.87
N PRO A 388 23.25 -11.71 15.11
CA PRO A 388 22.39 -12.68 15.72
C PRO A 388 20.98 -12.10 15.92
N ALA A 389 19.96 -12.97 15.85
CA ALA A 389 18.58 -12.56 16.17
C ALA A 389 18.47 -12.07 17.61
N ALA A 390 17.75 -10.98 17.82
CA ALA A 390 17.44 -10.52 19.17
C ALA A 390 16.65 -11.59 19.94
N PRO A 391 16.97 -11.88 21.21
CA PRO A 391 16.20 -12.80 22.00
C PRO A 391 14.78 -12.26 22.17
N ARG A 392 13.78 -12.98 21.61
CA ARG A 392 12.37 -12.69 21.84
C ARG A 392 11.93 -13.35 23.12
N ARG A 393 11.49 -12.55 24.08
CA ARG A 393 10.93 -13.03 25.36
C ARG A 393 9.50 -13.52 25.16
#